data_465607520c65f75dfeb1a6b9b5907824
#
_entry.id   465607520c65f75dfeb1a6b9b5907824
#
_cell.length_a   1.000
_cell.length_b   1.000
_cell.length_c   1.000
_cell.angle_alpha   90.00
_cell.angle_beta   90.00
_cell.angle_gamma   90.00
#
_symmetry.space_group_name_H-M   'P 1'
#
loop_
_entity.id
_entity.type
_entity.pdbx_description
1 polymer ?
#
loop_
_entity_poly.entity_id
_entity_poly.type
_entity_poly.pdbx_seq_one_letter_code
_entity_poly.pdbx_strand_id
1 'polypeptide(L)'
;MAKKEKEAIISKNVNGKPVDEKPRETTVEFLASLAEVLVTGLFIITFVLQAFEIPSSSMEDTLLIGDHVFVNREQFARPTRWMGPLLPYRDIRRGDIVVFLSPEEPGLFVVKRIVGVPGDRIHVRDGALYRNGEKLVEPYVQHKIANYDPYRDNFPAVPPSEMYGVTSQDWQNTLHSYVRGEDVVVPPNSYFGMGDNRDVSKDSRYWGFIPRKNVIGRPMFVYWSFITPADQYQMRSAGDRLGFLAHIVIHFFDETRWSRTFRIVR
;
A
#
# COMPACT_ATOMS: atom_id res chain seq x y z
N MET A 1 -16.38 22.45 46.96
CA MET A 1 -17.58 23.11 46.40
C MET A 1 -17.32 24.60 46.36
N ALA A 2 -17.01 25.15 45.19
CA ALA A 2 -17.14 26.59 44.91
C ALA A 2 -17.16 26.73 43.39
N LYS A 3 -18.33 26.84 42.84
CA LYS A 3 -18.62 27.20 41.46
C LYS A 3 -18.33 28.68 41.32
N LYS A 4 -17.14 29.05 40.80
CA LYS A 4 -16.86 30.43 40.41
C LYS A 4 -17.59 30.67 39.09
N GLU A 5 -18.69 31.40 39.16
CA GLU A 5 -19.31 32.05 38.01
C GLU A 5 -18.31 33.01 37.39
N LYS A 6 -17.95 32.78 36.15
CA LYS A 6 -17.22 33.73 35.33
C LYS A 6 -18.21 34.82 34.92
N GLU A 7 -18.16 36.00 35.53
CA GLU A 7 -18.81 37.18 35.03
C GLU A 7 -18.28 37.51 33.63
N ALA A 8 -19.12 37.37 32.62
CA ALA A 8 -18.81 37.77 31.27
C ALA A 8 -18.86 39.29 31.20
N ILE A 9 -17.76 39.96 30.96
CA ILE A 9 -17.70 41.38 30.64
C ILE A 9 -18.30 41.56 29.26
N ILE A 10 -19.55 42.02 29.19
CA ILE A 10 -20.26 42.33 27.94
C ILE A 10 -19.77 43.69 27.45
N SER A 11 -18.86 43.72 26.48
CA SER A 11 -18.52 44.94 25.75
C SER A 11 -19.66 45.25 24.75
N LYS A 12 -20.14 46.50 24.73
CA LYS A 12 -21.15 46.95 23.78
C LYS A 12 -20.49 47.70 22.64
N ASN A 13 -20.85 47.40 21.39
CA ASN A 13 -20.43 48.19 20.25
C ASN A 13 -21.15 49.56 20.21
N VAL A 14 -20.74 50.48 19.31
CA VAL A 14 -21.26 51.84 19.14
C VAL A 14 -22.79 51.89 18.96
N ASN A 15 -23.43 50.78 18.61
CA ASN A 15 -24.87 50.64 18.41
C ASN A 15 -25.60 49.90 19.57
N GLY A 16 -24.93 49.70 20.72
CA GLY A 16 -25.57 49.13 21.92
C GLY A 16 -25.84 47.62 21.85
N LYS A 17 -25.42 46.90 20.78
CA LYS A 17 -25.57 45.43 20.67
C LYS A 17 -24.45 44.74 21.41
N PRO A 18 -24.74 43.64 22.14
CA PRO A 18 -23.69 42.84 22.77
C PRO A 18 -22.75 42.30 21.69
N VAL A 19 -21.45 42.55 21.85
CA VAL A 19 -20.43 41.91 21.05
C VAL A 19 -20.11 40.59 21.74
N ASP A 20 -20.37 39.49 21.05
CA ASP A 20 -20.00 38.14 21.48
C ASP A 20 -18.49 38.00 21.29
N GLU A 21 -17.69 38.59 22.20
CA GLU A 21 -16.27 38.34 22.25
C GLU A 21 -16.06 36.89 22.69
N LYS A 22 -15.66 36.05 21.76
CA LYS A 22 -15.16 34.71 22.12
C LYS A 22 -14.08 34.87 23.21
N PRO A 23 -14.24 34.20 24.35
CA PRO A 23 -13.25 34.32 25.42
C PRO A 23 -11.87 33.97 24.82
N ARG A 24 -10.88 34.83 25.07
CA ARG A 24 -9.49 34.57 24.65
C ARG A 24 -9.03 33.30 25.36
N GLU A 25 -8.62 32.31 24.56
CA GLU A 25 -8.07 31.08 25.10
C GLU A 25 -6.88 31.39 26.00
N THR A 26 -6.87 30.81 27.16
CA THR A 26 -5.70 30.89 28.05
C THR A 26 -4.56 30.05 27.48
N THR A 27 -3.31 30.40 27.78
CA THR A 27 -2.15 29.59 27.37
C THR A 27 -2.30 28.11 27.73
N VAL A 28 -2.94 27.82 28.86
CA VAL A 28 -3.17 26.45 29.32
C VAL A 28 -4.23 25.75 28.44
N GLU A 29 -5.31 26.43 28.09
CA GLU A 29 -6.35 25.88 27.17
C GLU A 29 -5.76 25.63 25.78
N PHE A 30 -4.95 26.55 25.25
CA PHE A 30 -4.23 26.36 24.00
C PHE A 30 -3.29 25.13 24.03
N LEU A 31 -2.48 25.00 25.08
CA LEU A 31 -1.57 23.86 25.24
C LEU A 31 -2.33 22.53 25.40
N ALA A 32 -3.47 22.53 26.08
CA ALA A 32 -4.31 21.36 26.21
C ALA A 32 -4.91 20.95 24.85
N SER A 33 -5.44 21.89 24.07
CA SER A 33 -5.96 21.64 22.72
C SER A 33 -4.84 21.13 21.79
N LEU A 34 -3.65 21.72 21.86
CA LEU A 34 -2.50 21.27 21.08
C LEU A 34 -2.10 19.83 21.45
N ALA A 35 -2.06 19.52 22.76
CA ALA A 35 -1.76 18.17 23.22
C ALA A 35 -2.81 17.14 22.75
N GLU A 36 -4.09 17.48 22.78
CA GLU A 36 -5.17 16.62 22.29
C GLU A 36 -5.03 16.32 20.80
N VAL A 37 -4.76 17.35 19.98
CA VAL A 37 -4.53 17.19 18.55
C VAL A 37 -3.32 16.32 18.26
N LEU A 38 -2.19 16.55 18.99
CA LEU A 38 -0.98 15.76 18.82
C LEU A 38 -1.19 14.29 19.21
N VAL A 39 -1.83 14.01 20.34
CA VAL A 39 -2.12 12.65 20.80
C VAL A 39 -3.05 11.94 19.82
N THR A 40 -4.10 12.61 19.38
CA THR A 40 -5.03 12.06 18.38
C THR A 40 -4.33 11.80 17.04
N GLY A 41 -3.52 12.75 16.58
CA GLY A 41 -2.73 12.59 15.36
C GLY A 41 -1.75 11.42 15.45
N LEU A 42 -0.99 11.32 16.54
CA LEU A 42 -0.08 10.21 16.80
C LEU A 42 -0.81 8.86 16.85
N PHE A 43 -1.99 8.81 17.48
CA PHE A 43 -2.80 7.60 17.51
C PHE A 43 -3.19 7.17 16.09
N ILE A 44 -3.68 8.10 15.27
CA ILE A 44 -4.11 7.81 13.89
C ILE A 44 -2.95 7.29 13.05
N ILE A 45 -1.78 7.99 13.05
CA ILE A 45 -0.63 7.58 12.22
C ILE A 45 0.06 6.32 12.75
N THR A 46 -0.11 5.97 14.02
CA THR A 46 0.48 4.77 14.60
C THR A 46 -0.37 3.53 14.35
N PHE A 47 -1.68 3.64 14.52
CA PHE A 47 -2.58 2.47 14.54
C PHE A 47 -3.46 2.33 13.29
N VAL A 48 -3.87 3.44 12.68
CA VAL A 48 -4.86 3.44 11.59
C VAL A 48 -4.20 3.57 10.22
N LEU A 49 -3.29 4.53 10.06
CA LEU A 49 -2.63 4.85 8.81
C LEU A 49 -1.12 4.67 8.92
N GLN A 50 -0.54 4.05 7.91
CA GLN A 50 0.92 3.96 7.80
C GLN A 50 1.35 4.54 6.46
N ALA A 51 2.38 5.40 6.50
CA ALA A 51 2.99 5.95 5.30
C ALA A 51 4.03 4.97 4.72
N PHE A 52 3.99 4.79 3.41
CA PHE A 52 4.96 4.01 2.64
C PHE A 52 5.41 4.79 1.41
N GLU A 53 6.66 4.59 1.03
CA GLU A 53 7.20 5.02 -0.25
C GLU A 53 7.23 3.83 -1.21
N ILE A 54 6.95 4.06 -2.48
CA ILE A 54 6.98 3.04 -3.54
C ILE A 54 8.37 3.03 -4.17
N PRO A 55 9.18 1.97 -3.93
CA PRO A 55 10.56 1.92 -4.37
C PRO A 55 10.76 1.26 -5.73
N SER A 56 9.73 0.63 -6.32
CA SER A 56 9.87 -0.18 -7.53
C SER A 56 8.77 0.05 -8.55
N SER A 57 9.06 -0.25 -9.81
CA SER A 57 8.14 -0.10 -10.94
C SER A 57 7.17 -1.26 -11.13
N SER A 58 7.11 -2.23 -10.21
CA SER A 58 6.28 -3.43 -10.36
C SER A 58 4.76 -3.16 -10.43
N MET A 59 4.31 -2.00 -9.94
CA MET A 59 2.92 -1.51 -9.99
C MET A 59 2.78 -0.27 -10.87
N GLU A 60 3.72 -0.07 -11.80
CA GLU A 60 3.80 1.13 -12.64
C GLU A 60 2.48 1.41 -13.36
N ASP A 61 2.20 2.69 -13.58
CA ASP A 61 0.94 3.34 -13.96
C ASP A 61 -0.09 3.41 -12.81
N THR A 62 -0.25 2.37 -12.00
CA THR A 62 -1.05 2.44 -10.78
C THR A 62 -0.30 3.19 -9.69
N LEU A 63 0.92 2.73 -9.38
CA LEU A 63 1.85 3.35 -8.43
C LEU A 63 3.22 3.50 -9.08
N LEU A 64 3.78 4.71 -9.02
CA LEU A 64 5.10 5.04 -9.57
C LEU A 64 6.16 5.03 -8.47
N ILE A 65 7.42 4.83 -8.87
CA ILE A 65 8.57 5.04 -7.98
C ILE A 65 8.53 6.49 -7.46
N GLY A 66 8.71 6.66 -6.14
CA GLY A 66 8.62 7.96 -5.48
C GLY A 66 7.19 8.41 -5.15
N ASP A 67 6.17 7.56 -5.37
CA ASP A 67 4.85 7.78 -4.77
C ASP A 67 4.90 7.48 -3.27
N HIS A 68 4.44 8.42 -2.46
CA HIS A 68 4.22 8.25 -1.04
C HIS A 68 2.74 8.00 -0.77
N VAL A 69 2.42 6.86 -0.22
CA VAL A 69 1.03 6.39 -0.04
C VAL A 69 0.66 6.20 1.41
N PHE A 70 -0.57 6.54 1.77
CA PHE A 70 -1.14 6.11 3.04
C PHE A 70 -1.82 4.75 2.89
N VAL A 71 -1.49 3.85 3.80
CA VAL A 71 -2.01 2.49 3.87
C VAL A 71 -2.95 2.37 5.07
N ASN A 72 -4.19 1.99 4.81
CA ASN A 72 -5.17 1.66 5.84
C ASN A 72 -4.89 0.24 6.36
N ARG A 73 -4.52 0.14 7.63
CA ARG A 73 -4.23 -1.13 8.30
C ARG A 73 -5.48 -1.80 8.86
N GLU A 74 -6.50 -1.00 9.19
CA GLU A 74 -7.71 -1.47 9.86
C GLU A 74 -8.63 -2.27 8.92
N GLN A 75 -8.66 -1.92 7.64
CA GLN A 75 -9.61 -2.49 6.68
C GLN A 75 -9.49 -4.02 6.54
N PHE A 76 -8.29 -4.57 6.69
CA PHE A 76 -8.00 -5.99 6.63
C PHE A 76 -7.61 -6.58 7.99
N ALA A 77 -7.61 -5.80 9.06
CA ALA A 77 -7.38 -6.30 10.41
C ALA A 77 -8.49 -7.28 10.77
N ARG A 78 -8.13 -8.45 11.34
CA ARG A 78 -9.16 -9.39 11.80
C ARG A 78 -9.96 -8.73 12.91
N PRO A 79 -11.30 -8.68 12.81
CA PRO A 79 -12.11 -8.09 13.87
C PRO A 79 -11.87 -8.83 15.17
N THR A 80 -11.51 -8.09 16.21
CA THR A 80 -11.50 -8.62 17.56
C THR A 80 -12.92 -8.63 18.10
N ARG A 81 -13.21 -9.51 19.06
CA ARG A 81 -14.55 -9.65 19.66
C ARG A 81 -15.10 -8.32 20.21
N TRP A 82 -14.20 -7.40 20.60
CA TRP A 82 -14.56 -6.11 21.19
C TRP A 82 -14.72 -4.98 20.19
N MET A 83 -13.92 -4.96 19.13
CA MET A 83 -13.85 -3.83 18.17
C MET A 83 -14.48 -4.16 16.80
N GLY A 84 -14.82 -5.43 16.56
CA GLY A 84 -15.34 -5.89 15.28
C GLY A 84 -16.55 -5.08 14.74
N PRO A 85 -17.53 -4.71 15.57
CA PRO A 85 -18.67 -3.92 15.11
C PRO A 85 -18.36 -2.46 14.76
N LEU A 86 -17.22 -1.92 15.26
CA LEU A 86 -16.87 -0.50 15.12
C LEU A 86 -15.90 -0.24 13.96
N LEU A 87 -15.19 -1.28 13.48
CA LEU A 87 -14.20 -1.13 12.42
C LEU A 87 -14.78 -1.55 11.06
N PRO A 88 -14.49 -0.84 9.97
CA PRO A 88 -14.95 -1.18 8.63
C PRO A 88 -14.16 -2.36 8.05
N TYR A 89 -14.19 -3.50 8.74
CA TYR A 89 -13.53 -4.72 8.30
C TYR A 89 -14.19 -5.31 7.05
N ARG A 90 -13.38 -5.75 6.12
CA ARG A 90 -13.78 -6.66 5.05
C ARG A 90 -12.67 -7.62 4.66
N ASP A 91 -13.06 -8.74 4.09
CA ASP A 91 -12.10 -9.67 3.52
C ASP A 91 -11.42 -9.11 2.26
N ILE A 92 -10.21 -9.59 2.03
CA ILE A 92 -9.43 -9.27 0.83
C ILE A 92 -10.14 -9.90 -0.37
N ARG A 93 -10.31 -9.11 -1.41
CA ARG A 93 -11.02 -9.50 -2.64
C ARG A 93 -10.09 -9.46 -3.84
N ARG A 94 -10.50 -10.12 -4.89
CA ARG A 94 -9.86 -10.02 -6.22
C ARG A 94 -9.86 -8.57 -6.68
N GLY A 95 -8.72 -8.12 -7.23
CA GLY A 95 -8.49 -6.73 -7.64
C GLY A 95 -8.01 -5.80 -6.54
N ASP A 96 -8.03 -6.19 -5.25
CA ASP A 96 -7.46 -5.36 -4.19
C ASP A 96 -5.96 -5.21 -4.35
N ILE A 97 -5.49 -3.98 -4.23
CA ILE A 97 -4.06 -3.70 -4.06
C ILE A 97 -3.75 -3.81 -2.56
N VAL A 98 -2.74 -4.60 -2.22
CA VAL A 98 -2.37 -4.85 -0.84
C VAL A 98 -0.89 -4.57 -0.59
N VAL A 99 -0.59 -4.04 0.60
CA VAL A 99 0.76 -3.99 1.17
C VAL A 99 0.90 -5.17 2.10
N PHE A 100 1.98 -5.92 1.97
CA PHE A 100 2.26 -7.11 2.78
C PHE A 100 3.76 -7.29 3.01
N LEU A 101 4.10 -8.07 4.03
CA LEU A 101 5.47 -8.51 4.28
C LEU A 101 5.84 -9.61 3.27
N SER A 102 6.96 -9.42 2.58
CA SER A 102 7.47 -10.39 1.62
C SER A 102 7.58 -11.79 2.24
N PRO A 103 7.09 -12.83 1.55
CA PRO A 103 7.33 -14.20 1.98
C PRO A 103 8.77 -14.67 1.76
N GLU A 104 9.50 -14.03 0.87
CA GLU A 104 10.89 -14.37 0.50
C GLU A 104 11.91 -13.58 1.32
N GLU A 105 11.70 -12.28 1.51
CA GLU A 105 12.65 -11.37 2.16
C GLU A 105 12.06 -10.85 3.48
N PRO A 106 12.54 -11.34 4.64
CA PRO A 106 12.03 -10.88 5.94
C PRO A 106 12.19 -9.37 6.14
N GLY A 107 11.11 -8.71 6.55
CA GLY A 107 11.10 -7.27 6.83
C GLY A 107 10.88 -6.38 5.60
N LEU A 108 10.89 -6.92 4.38
CA LEU A 108 10.59 -6.16 3.17
C LEU A 108 9.08 -6.02 2.98
N PHE A 109 8.60 -4.79 2.82
CA PHE A 109 7.22 -4.50 2.43
C PHE A 109 7.10 -4.50 0.91
N VAL A 110 6.07 -5.18 0.42
CA VAL A 110 5.79 -5.33 -1.02
C VAL A 110 4.35 -4.92 -1.30
N VAL A 111 4.12 -4.34 -2.48
CA VAL A 111 2.78 -3.97 -2.95
C VAL A 111 2.47 -4.79 -4.20
N LYS A 112 1.32 -5.49 -4.22
CA LYS A 112 0.82 -6.22 -5.38
C LYS A 112 -0.71 -6.14 -5.45
N ARG A 113 -1.25 -6.47 -6.62
CA ARG A 113 -2.69 -6.66 -6.81
C ARG A 113 -3.06 -8.12 -6.61
N ILE A 114 -4.11 -8.36 -5.82
CA ILE A 114 -4.64 -9.71 -5.62
C ILE A 114 -5.42 -10.14 -6.85
N VAL A 115 -4.90 -11.11 -7.55
CA VAL A 115 -5.56 -11.71 -8.74
C VAL A 115 -6.23 -13.02 -8.41
N GLY A 116 -5.82 -13.71 -7.33
CA GLY A 116 -6.41 -14.94 -6.84
C GLY A 116 -6.65 -14.96 -5.35
N VAL A 117 -7.82 -15.44 -4.93
CA VAL A 117 -8.22 -15.68 -3.54
C VAL A 117 -8.30 -17.18 -3.28
N PRO A 118 -8.40 -17.64 -1.99
CA PRO A 118 -8.48 -19.06 -1.67
C PRO A 118 -9.46 -19.84 -2.54
N GLY A 119 -9.01 -20.93 -3.15
CA GLY A 119 -9.78 -21.79 -4.04
C GLY A 119 -9.73 -21.40 -5.53
N ASP A 120 -9.20 -20.23 -5.88
CA ASP A 120 -9.03 -19.87 -7.28
C ASP A 120 -7.95 -20.72 -7.96
N ARG A 121 -8.18 -20.96 -9.25
CA ARG A 121 -7.30 -21.68 -10.17
C ARG A 121 -6.71 -20.67 -11.13
N ILE A 122 -5.38 -20.55 -11.15
CA ILE A 122 -4.66 -19.49 -11.84
C ILE A 122 -3.63 -20.10 -12.80
N HIS A 123 -3.63 -19.62 -14.03
CA HIS A 123 -2.50 -19.80 -14.96
C HIS A 123 -2.30 -18.54 -15.81
N VAL A 124 -1.11 -18.43 -16.39
CA VAL A 124 -0.78 -17.43 -17.41
C VAL A 124 -0.46 -18.18 -18.68
N ARG A 125 -1.03 -17.76 -19.82
CA ARG A 125 -0.75 -18.27 -21.14
C ARG A 125 -0.55 -17.11 -22.10
N ASP A 126 0.58 -17.09 -22.78
CA ASP A 126 0.98 -16.02 -23.70
C ASP A 126 0.84 -14.62 -23.07
N GLY A 127 1.27 -14.48 -21.82
CA GLY A 127 1.18 -13.26 -21.02
C GLY A 127 -0.21 -12.92 -20.48
N ALA A 128 -1.26 -13.59 -20.94
CA ALA A 128 -2.62 -13.36 -20.48
C ALA A 128 -2.94 -14.19 -19.22
N LEU A 129 -3.58 -13.56 -18.23
CA LEU A 129 -3.99 -14.20 -16.99
C LEU A 129 -5.34 -14.89 -17.17
N TYR A 130 -5.40 -16.15 -16.75
CA TYR A 130 -6.64 -16.94 -16.66
C TYR A 130 -6.93 -17.25 -15.20
N ARG A 131 -8.21 -17.17 -14.84
CA ARG A 131 -8.70 -17.52 -13.52
C ARG A 131 -9.96 -18.35 -13.62
N ASN A 132 -9.96 -19.53 -13.01
CA ASN A 132 -11.07 -20.48 -13.04
C ASN A 132 -11.51 -20.84 -14.48
N GLY A 133 -10.55 -20.93 -15.40
CA GLY A 133 -10.76 -21.24 -16.81
C GLY A 133 -11.15 -20.06 -17.71
N GLU A 134 -11.31 -18.85 -17.15
CA GLU A 134 -11.70 -17.66 -17.92
C GLU A 134 -10.52 -16.69 -18.05
N LYS A 135 -10.29 -16.19 -19.28
CA LYS A 135 -9.32 -15.13 -19.54
C LYS A 135 -9.80 -13.82 -18.92
N LEU A 136 -8.95 -13.19 -18.13
CA LEU A 136 -9.28 -11.91 -17.49
C LEU A 136 -9.04 -10.72 -18.43
N VAL A 137 -9.92 -9.74 -18.35
CA VAL A 137 -9.73 -8.42 -18.95
C VAL A 137 -9.18 -7.50 -17.87
N GLU A 138 -7.94 -7.06 -18.03
CA GLU A 138 -7.19 -6.32 -17.00
C GLU A 138 -6.69 -4.98 -17.56
N PRO A 139 -7.50 -3.91 -17.52
CA PRO A 139 -7.18 -2.62 -18.15
C PRO A 139 -6.01 -1.87 -17.47
N TYR A 140 -5.60 -2.32 -16.30
CA TYR A 140 -4.48 -1.76 -15.52
C TYR A 140 -3.14 -2.45 -15.81
N VAL A 141 -3.15 -3.54 -16.57
CA VAL A 141 -1.94 -4.31 -16.85
C VAL A 141 -1.09 -3.63 -17.91
N GLN A 142 0.21 -3.62 -17.67
CA GLN A 142 1.22 -3.13 -18.59
C GLN A 142 2.17 -4.25 -19.00
N HIS A 143 2.47 -4.27 -20.30
CA HIS A 143 3.51 -5.09 -20.93
C HIS A 143 4.50 -4.14 -21.60
N LYS A 144 5.66 -3.95 -20.99
CA LYS A 144 6.67 -2.98 -21.43
C LYS A 144 7.89 -3.62 -22.09
N ILE A 145 8.04 -4.94 -21.95
CA ILE A 145 9.13 -5.71 -22.53
C ILE A 145 8.55 -6.59 -23.63
N ALA A 146 8.92 -6.31 -24.87
CA ALA A 146 8.43 -7.07 -26.04
C ALA A 146 8.98 -8.52 -26.13
N ASN A 147 10.06 -8.81 -25.40
CA ASN A 147 10.67 -10.13 -25.44
C ASN A 147 9.83 -11.12 -24.63
N TYR A 148 9.51 -12.24 -25.29
CA TYR A 148 8.88 -13.39 -24.66
C TYR A 148 9.79 -14.01 -23.61
N ASP A 149 9.23 -14.34 -22.45
CA ASP A 149 9.88 -15.08 -21.38
C ASP A 149 9.02 -16.30 -21.04
N PRO A 150 9.56 -17.53 -21.23
CA PRO A 150 8.77 -18.77 -21.05
C PRO A 150 8.15 -18.88 -19.66
N TYR A 151 8.88 -18.51 -18.61
CA TYR A 151 8.38 -18.60 -17.24
C TYR A 151 7.35 -17.53 -16.93
N ARG A 152 7.63 -16.28 -17.30
CA ARG A 152 6.73 -15.14 -17.07
C ARG A 152 5.42 -15.30 -17.79
N ASP A 153 5.48 -15.72 -19.06
CA ASP A 153 4.37 -15.65 -19.99
C ASP A 153 3.53 -16.94 -20.07
N ASN A 154 4.06 -18.08 -19.52
CA ASN A 154 3.33 -19.37 -19.48
C ASN A 154 3.44 -20.07 -18.11
N PHE A 155 3.12 -19.37 -17.05
CA PHE A 155 3.11 -19.91 -15.70
C PHE A 155 1.84 -20.74 -15.42
N PRO A 156 1.89 -21.92 -14.80
CA PRO A 156 3.03 -22.69 -14.32
C PRO A 156 3.56 -23.73 -15.34
N ALA A 157 3.14 -23.66 -16.59
CA ALA A 157 3.38 -24.69 -17.62
C ALA A 157 4.84 -24.73 -18.15
N VAL A 158 5.80 -24.23 -17.39
CA VAL A 158 7.22 -24.21 -17.77
C VAL A 158 7.99 -25.38 -17.19
N PRO A 159 9.04 -25.86 -17.88
CA PRO A 159 9.92 -26.89 -17.34
C PRO A 159 10.61 -26.38 -16.05
N PRO A 160 10.87 -27.28 -15.08
CA PRO A 160 11.60 -26.90 -13.85
C PRO A 160 12.95 -26.21 -14.11
N SER A 161 13.61 -26.53 -15.22
CA SER A 161 14.89 -25.90 -15.62
C SER A 161 14.76 -24.37 -15.85
N GLU A 162 13.63 -23.89 -16.32
CA GLU A 162 13.37 -22.46 -16.53
C GLU A 162 13.11 -21.70 -15.22
N MET A 163 12.90 -22.41 -14.12
CA MET A 163 12.67 -21.84 -12.80
C MET A 163 13.96 -21.51 -12.05
N TYR A 164 15.09 -22.08 -12.45
CA TYR A 164 16.37 -21.92 -11.75
C TYR A 164 16.87 -20.48 -11.82
N GLY A 165 17.24 -19.92 -10.64
CA GLY A 165 17.75 -18.56 -10.52
C GLY A 165 16.71 -17.45 -10.63
N VAL A 166 15.47 -17.77 -11.02
CA VAL A 166 14.39 -16.81 -11.20
C VAL A 166 13.43 -16.84 -10.01
N THR A 167 13.16 -18.04 -9.47
CA THR A 167 12.20 -18.25 -8.38
C THR A 167 12.89 -18.52 -7.05
N SER A 168 12.16 -18.33 -5.93
CA SER A 168 12.66 -18.72 -4.62
C SER A 168 12.80 -20.25 -4.52
N GLN A 169 13.79 -20.72 -3.73
CA GLN A 169 14.03 -22.15 -3.55
C GLN A 169 12.82 -22.89 -2.99
N ASP A 170 12.14 -22.28 -2.03
CA ASP A 170 10.93 -22.87 -1.43
C ASP A 170 9.82 -23.02 -2.46
N TRP A 171 9.65 -22.04 -3.35
CA TRP A 171 8.65 -22.10 -4.41
C TRP A 171 8.98 -23.16 -5.46
N GLN A 172 10.22 -23.29 -5.86
CA GLN A 172 10.67 -24.37 -6.75
C GLN A 172 10.28 -25.74 -6.21
N ASN A 173 10.47 -25.95 -4.91
CA ASN A 173 10.23 -27.22 -4.26
C ASN A 173 8.72 -27.51 -4.06
N THR A 174 7.90 -26.49 -3.90
CA THR A 174 6.50 -26.63 -3.47
C THR A 174 5.47 -26.40 -4.57
N LEU A 175 5.79 -25.68 -5.64
CA LEU A 175 4.87 -25.31 -6.71
C LEU A 175 4.07 -26.52 -7.23
N HIS A 176 4.75 -27.64 -7.51
CA HIS A 176 4.12 -28.84 -8.07
C HIS A 176 3.00 -29.40 -7.18
N SER A 177 3.04 -29.19 -5.87
CA SER A 177 2.01 -29.64 -4.94
C SER A 177 0.70 -28.86 -5.08
N TYR A 178 0.76 -27.65 -5.63
CA TYR A 178 -0.38 -26.76 -5.86
C TYR A 178 -0.92 -26.82 -7.30
N VAL A 179 -0.18 -27.42 -8.23
CA VAL A 179 -0.61 -27.54 -9.64
C VAL A 179 -1.68 -28.60 -9.79
N ARG A 180 -2.76 -28.26 -10.50
CA ARG A 180 -3.85 -29.16 -10.87
C ARG A 180 -4.20 -28.93 -12.34
N GLY A 181 -3.76 -29.85 -13.22
CA GLY A 181 -3.79 -29.63 -14.65
C GLY A 181 -2.82 -28.51 -15.05
N GLU A 182 -3.33 -27.48 -15.70
CA GLU A 182 -2.55 -26.29 -16.10
C GLU A 182 -2.58 -25.15 -15.07
N ASP A 183 -3.36 -25.29 -13.99
CA ASP A 183 -3.59 -24.24 -13.01
C ASP A 183 -2.83 -24.46 -11.71
N VAL A 184 -2.44 -23.35 -11.08
CA VAL A 184 -2.06 -23.29 -9.67
C VAL A 184 -3.30 -23.00 -8.84
N VAL A 185 -3.57 -23.80 -7.81
CA VAL A 185 -4.72 -23.64 -6.91
C VAL A 185 -4.28 -22.84 -5.68
N VAL A 186 -4.95 -21.74 -5.42
CA VAL A 186 -4.66 -20.87 -4.26
C VAL A 186 -5.12 -21.56 -2.97
N PRO A 187 -4.22 -21.86 -2.01
CA PRO A 187 -4.58 -22.57 -0.78
C PRO A 187 -5.36 -21.69 0.19
N PRO A 188 -6.02 -22.29 1.21
CA PRO A 188 -6.71 -21.56 2.27
C PRO A 188 -5.76 -20.56 2.98
N ASN A 189 -6.32 -19.41 3.40
CA ASN A 189 -5.58 -18.35 4.09
C ASN A 189 -4.37 -17.79 3.31
N SER A 190 -4.40 -17.86 2.00
CA SER A 190 -3.35 -17.36 1.12
C SER A 190 -3.94 -16.66 -0.10
N TYR A 191 -3.15 -15.81 -0.73
CA TYR A 191 -3.56 -15.06 -1.91
C TYR A 191 -2.50 -15.18 -3.00
N PHE A 192 -2.92 -15.01 -4.25
CA PHE A 192 -2.02 -14.91 -5.38
C PHE A 192 -2.00 -13.45 -5.84
N GLY A 193 -0.85 -12.79 -5.69
CA GLY A 193 -0.66 -11.39 -6.04
C GLY A 193 0.24 -11.23 -7.24
N MET A 194 -0.11 -10.32 -8.14
CA MET A 194 0.72 -9.96 -9.30
C MET A 194 0.95 -8.45 -9.36
N GLY A 195 2.08 -8.05 -9.96
CA GLY A 195 2.28 -6.65 -10.30
C GLY A 195 1.45 -6.22 -11.49
N ASP A 196 1.05 -4.96 -11.56
CA ASP A 196 0.36 -4.40 -12.72
C ASP A 196 1.30 -4.28 -13.93
N ASN A 197 2.59 -4.00 -13.69
CA ASN A 197 3.65 -4.15 -14.69
C ASN A 197 4.13 -5.62 -14.70
N ARG A 198 3.52 -6.43 -15.56
CA ARG A 198 3.69 -7.88 -15.63
C ARG A 198 5.11 -8.34 -15.94
N ASP A 199 5.83 -7.51 -16.70
CA ASP A 199 7.11 -7.89 -17.28
C ASP A 199 8.28 -7.70 -16.32
N VAL A 200 8.17 -6.77 -15.36
CA VAL A 200 9.24 -6.47 -14.39
C VAL A 200 8.85 -6.78 -12.95
N SER A 201 7.68 -7.37 -12.74
CA SER A 201 7.21 -7.70 -11.40
C SER A 201 7.75 -9.05 -10.93
N LYS A 202 8.55 -9.05 -9.85
CA LYS A 202 8.79 -10.25 -9.05
C LYS A 202 7.60 -10.41 -8.10
N ASP A 203 6.73 -11.40 -8.38
CA ASP A 203 5.44 -11.58 -7.71
C ASP A 203 5.15 -13.06 -7.41
N SER A 204 3.88 -13.44 -7.17
CA SER A 204 3.50 -14.80 -6.79
C SER A 204 3.92 -15.88 -7.79
N ARG A 205 4.21 -15.53 -9.03
CA ARG A 205 4.81 -16.47 -9.99
C ARG A 205 6.21 -16.93 -9.51
N TYR A 206 6.95 -16.06 -8.81
CA TYR A 206 8.36 -16.24 -8.46
C TYR A 206 8.61 -16.69 -7.03
N TRP A 207 7.75 -16.31 -6.07
CA TRP A 207 7.92 -16.62 -4.65
C TRP A 207 6.68 -17.28 -4.00
N GLY A 208 5.62 -17.56 -4.80
CA GLY A 208 4.44 -18.30 -4.34
C GLY A 208 3.34 -17.42 -3.75
N PHE A 209 2.68 -17.91 -2.71
CA PHE A 209 1.49 -17.28 -2.17
C PHE A 209 1.81 -16.23 -1.09
N ILE A 210 0.93 -15.25 -0.98
CA ILE A 210 0.92 -14.25 0.10
C ILE A 210 0.12 -14.85 1.27
N PRO A 211 0.75 -15.21 2.39
CA PRO A 211 -0.01 -15.65 3.57
C PRO A 211 -0.89 -14.51 4.09
N ARG A 212 -2.12 -14.83 4.50
CA ARG A 212 -3.06 -13.84 5.07
C ARG A 212 -2.46 -13.03 6.22
N LYS A 213 -1.64 -13.67 7.05
CA LYS A 213 -0.97 -13.04 8.20
C LYS A 213 0.05 -11.97 7.82
N ASN A 214 0.58 -12.04 6.58
CA ASN A 214 1.57 -11.10 6.09
C ASN A 214 0.94 -9.81 5.55
N VAL A 215 -0.38 -9.80 5.29
CA VAL A 215 -1.06 -8.62 4.75
C VAL A 215 -1.18 -7.56 5.84
N ILE A 216 -0.63 -6.39 5.55
CA ILE A 216 -0.60 -5.22 6.43
C ILE A 216 -1.85 -4.35 6.22
N GLY A 217 -2.17 -4.01 4.95
CA GLY A 217 -3.28 -3.12 4.68
C GLY A 217 -3.45 -2.81 3.19
N ARG A 218 -4.32 -1.85 2.92
CA ARG A 218 -4.63 -1.37 1.57
C ARG A 218 -4.11 0.05 1.38
N PRO A 219 -3.34 0.34 0.31
CA PRO A 219 -3.04 1.70 -0.06
C PRO A 219 -4.34 2.44 -0.42
N MET A 220 -4.53 3.63 0.14
CA MET A 220 -5.74 4.43 -0.05
C MET A 220 -5.55 5.50 -1.11
N PHE A 221 -4.55 6.35 -0.91
CA PHE A 221 -4.22 7.44 -1.82
C PHE A 221 -2.75 7.81 -1.73
N VAL A 222 -2.25 8.38 -2.82
CA VAL A 222 -0.92 9.00 -2.90
C VAL A 222 -1.02 10.38 -2.25
N TYR A 223 -0.34 10.60 -1.13
CA TYR A 223 -0.38 11.92 -0.48
C TYR A 223 0.70 12.86 -1.00
N TRP A 224 1.76 12.32 -1.56
CA TRP A 224 2.83 13.06 -2.24
C TRP A 224 3.52 12.15 -3.26
N SER A 225 4.00 12.73 -4.36
CA SER A 225 4.73 12.02 -5.41
C SER A 225 5.87 12.87 -5.92
N PHE A 226 7.09 12.34 -5.85
CA PHE A 226 8.30 13.02 -6.28
C PHE A 226 9.02 12.21 -7.35
N ILE A 227 9.70 12.87 -8.30
CA ILE A 227 10.52 12.19 -9.30
C ILE A 227 11.73 11.61 -8.59
N THR A 228 11.77 10.29 -8.46
CA THR A 228 12.79 9.57 -7.71
C THR A 228 13.51 8.60 -8.64
N PRO A 229 14.85 8.59 -8.67
CA PRO A 229 15.63 7.62 -9.43
C PRO A 229 15.30 6.17 -9.04
N ALA A 230 15.31 5.25 -10.00
CA ALA A 230 14.92 3.85 -9.77
C ALA A 230 15.87 3.09 -8.82
N ASP A 231 17.09 3.56 -8.67
CA ASP A 231 18.13 3.00 -7.80
C ASP A 231 18.21 3.67 -6.42
N GLN A 232 17.38 4.69 -6.16
CA GLN A 232 17.38 5.45 -4.91
C GLN A 232 17.29 4.55 -3.66
N TYR A 233 16.49 3.50 -3.70
CA TYR A 233 16.34 2.57 -2.57
C TYR A 233 17.61 1.76 -2.28
N GLN A 234 18.54 1.66 -3.23
CA GLN A 234 19.83 0.98 -3.08
C GLN A 234 20.89 1.89 -2.44
N MET A 235 20.68 3.19 -2.43
CA MET A 235 21.60 4.17 -1.85
C MET A 235 21.60 4.05 -0.31
N ARG A 236 22.66 3.49 0.24
CA ARG A 236 22.79 3.21 1.69
C ARG A 236 23.68 4.21 2.41
N SER A 237 24.49 4.99 1.69
CA SER A 237 25.38 5.98 2.28
C SER A 237 24.61 7.13 2.92
N ALA A 238 25.05 7.60 4.08
CA ALA A 238 24.47 8.79 4.71
C ALA A 238 24.62 10.04 3.84
N GLY A 239 25.72 10.14 3.07
CA GLY A 239 25.98 11.23 2.15
C GLY A 239 24.96 11.27 1.01
N ASP A 240 24.64 10.11 0.40
CA ASP A 240 23.66 10.00 -0.68
C ASP A 240 22.27 10.41 -0.20
N ARG A 241 21.89 9.97 1.01
CA ARG A 241 20.59 10.34 1.62
C ARG A 241 20.48 11.84 1.90
N LEU A 242 21.53 12.46 2.42
CA LEU A 242 21.57 13.91 2.63
C LEU A 242 21.54 14.68 1.32
N GLY A 243 22.30 14.21 0.31
CA GLY A 243 22.28 14.78 -1.03
C GLY A 243 20.88 14.72 -1.66
N PHE A 244 20.20 13.58 -1.55
CA PHE A 244 18.84 13.44 -2.05
C PHE A 244 17.82 14.30 -1.28
N LEU A 245 17.96 14.44 0.03
CA LEU A 245 17.12 15.36 0.81
C LEU A 245 17.32 16.82 0.37
N ALA A 246 18.57 17.23 0.14
CA ALA A 246 18.86 18.57 -0.40
C ALA A 246 18.25 18.76 -1.81
N HIS A 247 18.34 17.73 -2.67
CA HIS A 247 17.70 17.72 -3.98
C HIS A 247 16.18 17.89 -3.88
N ILE A 248 15.52 17.15 -2.99
CA ILE A 248 14.07 17.29 -2.73
C ILE A 248 13.71 18.73 -2.34
N VAL A 249 14.48 19.35 -1.44
CA VAL A 249 14.20 20.72 -0.98
C VAL A 249 14.33 21.72 -2.12
N ILE A 250 15.37 21.58 -2.96
CA ILE A 250 15.63 22.49 -4.09
C ILE A 250 14.58 22.32 -5.18
N HIS A 251 14.21 21.06 -5.49
CA HIS A 251 13.34 20.71 -6.62
C HIS A 251 11.91 20.36 -6.18
N PHE A 252 11.50 20.78 -4.98
CA PHE A 252 10.19 20.42 -4.43
C PHE A 252 9.03 20.81 -5.34
N PHE A 253 9.10 21.96 -6.01
CA PHE A 253 8.00 22.46 -6.83
C PHE A 253 8.00 21.94 -8.26
N ASP A 254 9.17 21.73 -8.86
CA ASP A 254 9.34 21.31 -10.26
C ASP A 254 9.34 19.80 -10.45
N GLU A 255 9.85 19.02 -9.49
CA GLU A 255 9.86 17.56 -9.57
C GLU A 255 8.74 16.87 -8.77
N THR A 256 7.93 17.61 -8.02
CA THR A 256 6.70 17.06 -7.44
C THR A 256 5.67 16.83 -8.54
N ARG A 257 5.17 15.58 -8.63
CA ARG A 257 4.09 15.20 -9.55
C ARG A 257 2.73 15.60 -8.95
N TRP A 258 2.42 16.90 -9.00
CA TRP A 258 1.21 17.47 -8.40
C TRP A 258 -0.09 16.79 -8.84
N SER A 259 -0.15 16.32 -10.09
CA SER A 259 -1.31 15.61 -10.65
C SER A 259 -1.57 14.25 -10.00
N ARG A 260 -0.59 13.71 -9.27
CA ARG A 260 -0.71 12.44 -8.54
C ARG A 260 -1.03 12.64 -7.07
N THR A 261 -0.80 13.84 -6.53
CA THR A 261 -1.08 14.16 -5.13
C THR A 261 -2.59 14.06 -4.87
N PHE A 262 -2.98 13.35 -3.81
CA PHE A 262 -4.36 12.96 -3.46
C PHE A 262 -5.05 12.01 -4.44
N ARG A 263 -4.32 11.39 -5.38
CA ARG A 263 -4.87 10.36 -6.26
C ARG A 263 -5.23 9.11 -5.46
N ILE A 264 -6.48 8.68 -5.59
CA ILE A 264 -6.97 7.43 -4.96
C ILE A 264 -6.36 6.24 -5.69
N VAL A 265 -5.86 5.26 -4.92
CA VAL A 265 -5.33 3.99 -5.43
C VAL A 265 -6.48 3.02 -5.67
N ARG A 266 -6.63 2.61 -6.93
CA ARG A 266 -7.72 1.70 -7.37
C ARG A 266 -7.21 0.53 -8.18
#